data_3ac69faa338e67c69a48a4bda1e6a09b
#
_entry.id   3ac69faa338e67c69a48a4bda1e6a09b
#
_cell.length_a   1.000
_cell.length_b   1.000
_cell.length_c   1.000
_cell.angle_alpha   90.00
_cell.angle_beta   90.00
_cell.angle_gamma   90.00
#
_symmetry.space_group_name_H-M   'P 1'
#
loop_
_entity.id
_entity.type
_entity.pdbx_description
1 polymer ?
#
loop_
_entity_poly.entity_id
_entity_poly.type
_entity_poly.pdbx_seq_one_letter_code
_entity_poly.pdbx_strand_id
1 'polypeptide(L)'
;PGVLLIKQVPATPGKEGFTVTGDVLPAKAGESHALVAGEGTEISKNNPLELISVIAGVPVDIANGMRVDDIFTIADVNVKSGHVDFEGSVIVTHNVEPGMRINAKGDITVMGTVESGHLTAAGDITIKQGVIGHQLDDKSLSCHIVCQGDIHLSHGQYSYLEGNNIIIDRQSSHCVMKAAKLLQLGKEDNPQGKLFGGTILDAQMVIAGEIGNESGAKMVINLAASGAQVTAQTDQCLKDLAQTDSQLDNLQEAIEKADQVKDAEKKKLLLAKIGATQMHYCEQAEQLEKKLTNLELHLHELLEGAQLVVNKTLHSGVEIHIFDKVLLTNRQYPPCKVKLEESKIEVEFKTS
;
A
#
# COMPACT_ATOMS: atom_id res chain seq x y z
N PRO A 1 -17.23 9.34 13.45
CA PRO A 1 -17.31 10.62 14.15
C PRO A 1 -18.75 11.11 14.32
N GLY A 2 -19.06 11.81 15.44
CA GLY A 2 -20.40 12.33 15.73
C GLY A 2 -21.40 11.30 16.28
N VAL A 3 -20.98 10.07 16.54
CA VAL A 3 -21.83 9.02 17.12
C VAL A 3 -21.95 9.25 18.63
N LEU A 4 -23.20 9.18 19.17
CA LEU A 4 -23.45 9.22 20.60
C LEU A 4 -22.86 7.95 21.25
N LEU A 5 -21.96 8.14 22.22
CA LEU A 5 -21.28 7.06 22.93
C LEU A 5 -21.91 6.81 24.30
N ILE A 6 -22.14 7.86 25.07
CA ILE A 6 -22.66 7.78 26.43
C ILE A 6 -23.61 8.95 26.70
N LYS A 7 -24.65 8.68 27.49
CA LYS A 7 -25.58 9.68 28.00
C LYS A 7 -25.66 9.61 29.51
N GLN A 8 -25.34 10.71 30.15
CA GLN A 8 -25.42 10.83 31.60
C GLN A 8 -26.87 11.04 32.03
N VAL A 9 -27.29 10.26 33.00
CA VAL A 9 -28.56 10.49 33.70
C VAL A 9 -28.27 11.28 34.97
N PRO A 10 -28.83 12.49 35.14
CA PRO A 10 -28.60 13.28 36.34
C PRO A 10 -29.04 12.57 37.62
N ALA A 11 -28.31 12.81 38.70
CA ALA A 11 -28.69 12.31 39.98
C ALA A 11 -30.07 12.89 40.46
N THR A 12 -30.87 12.08 41.08
CA THR A 12 -32.16 12.49 41.63
C THR A 12 -32.06 12.83 43.13
N PRO A 13 -32.90 13.71 43.66
CA PRO A 13 -32.85 14.05 45.07
C PRO A 13 -33.24 12.93 46.04
N GLY A 14 -33.65 11.76 45.46
CA GLY A 14 -34.14 10.64 46.26
C GLY A 14 -35.60 10.79 46.67
N LYS A 15 -36.15 9.78 47.33
CA LYS A 15 -37.51 9.79 47.88
C LYS A 15 -37.44 9.52 49.39
N GLU A 16 -38.22 10.28 50.16
CA GLU A 16 -38.39 10.06 51.57
C GLU A 16 -38.97 8.68 51.85
N GLY A 17 -38.47 8.05 52.87
CA GLY A 17 -39.00 6.77 53.38
C GLY A 17 -39.70 6.99 54.74
N PHE A 18 -40.33 5.93 55.26
CA PHE A 18 -40.95 5.94 56.58
C PHE A 18 -40.55 4.72 57.39
N THR A 19 -40.34 4.91 58.67
CA THR A 19 -40.15 3.80 59.62
C THR A 19 -41.44 3.03 59.78
N VAL A 20 -41.41 1.84 60.40
CA VAL A 20 -42.61 1.08 60.80
C VAL A 20 -43.47 1.81 61.85
N THR A 21 -42.91 2.79 62.53
CA THR A 21 -43.61 3.66 63.51
C THR A 21 -44.18 4.93 62.90
N GLY A 22 -43.94 5.18 61.56
CA GLY A 22 -44.47 6.32 60.83
C GLY A 22 -43.56 7.54 60.80
N ASP A 23 -42.36 7.48 61.36
CA ASP A 23 -41.39 8.57 61.33
C ASP A 23 -40.77 8.71 59.94
N VAL A 24 -40.55 9.95 59.46
CA VAL A 24 -39.98 10.25 58.15
C VAL A 24 -38.49 9.95 58.16
N LEU A 25 -38.04 9.14 57.24
CA LEU A 25 -36.62 8.94 56.91
C LEU A 25 -36.25 9.89 55.75
N PRO A 26 -35.33 10.84 55.99
CA PRO A 26 -34.96 11.79 54.93
C PRO A 26 -34.33 11.09 53.72
N ALA A 27 -34.67 11.57 52.53
CA ALA A 27 -34.10 11.10 51.29
C ALA A 27 -32.57 11.32 51.27
N LYS A 28 -31.84 10.34 50.80
CA LYS A 28 -30.40 10.51 50.48
C LYS A 28 -30.32 10.85 48.95
N ALA A 29 -29.83 12.07 48.69
CA ALA A 29 -29.59 12.48 47.29
C ALA A 29 -28.55 11.59 46.62
N GLY A 30 -28.75 11.30 45.33
CA GLY A 30 -27.76 10.62 44.51
C GLY A 30 -26.52 11.50 44.30
N GLU A 31 -25.38 10.87 44.08
CA GLU A 31 -24.11 11.55 43.76
C GLU A 31 -24.06 11.84 42.25
N SER A 32 -23.67 13.04 41.88
CA SER A 32 -23.44 13.43 40.48
C SER A 32 -21.97 13.34 40.16
N HIS A 33 -21.60 12.57 39.18
CA HIS A 33 -20.25 12.47 38.65
C HIS A 33 -20.14 13.26 37.34
N ALA A 34 -19.08 14.00 37.14
CA ALA A 34 -18.83 14.70 35.87
C ALA A 34 -18.52 13.69 34.75
N LEU A 35 -19.07 13.94 33.57
CA LEU A 35 -18.77 13.14 32.38
C LEU A 35 -17.34 13.46 31.91
N VAL A 36 -16.52 12.42 31.69
CA VAL A 36 -15.10 12.54 31.30
C VAL A 36 -14.96 12.19 29.82
N ALA A 37 -14.49 13.16 29.01
CA ALA A 37 -14.11 12.92 27.64
C ALA A 37 -12.68 12.35 27.58
N GLY A 38 -12.54 11.11 27.13
CA GLY A 38 -11.25 10.47 26.84
C GLY A 38 -10.75 10.82 25.43
N GLU A 39 -9.62 10.25 25.05
CA GLU A 39 -9.04 10.40 23.72
C GLU A 39 -10.06 9.97 22.63
N GLY A 40 -10.15 10.72 21.54
CA GLY A 40 -11.09 10.43 20.46
C GLY A 40 -12.56 10.73 20.79
N THR A 41 -12.88 11.41 21.90
CA THR A 41 -14.25 11.79 22.30
C THR A 41 -14.35 13.27 22.67
N GLU A 42 -15.54 13.85 22.57
CA GLU A 42 -15.83 15.18 23.08
C GLU A 42 -17.25 15.25 23.69
N ILE A 43 -17.45 16.18 24.63
CA ILE A 43 -18.78 16.49 25.14
C ILE A 43 -19.56 17.20 24.03
N SER A 44 -20.78 16.72 23.76
CA SER A 44 -21.63 17.27 22.72
C SER A 44 -21.92 18.76 22.96
N LYS A 45 -21.69 19.59 21.93
CA LYS A 45 -22.00 21.03 21.97
C LYS A 45 -23.50 21.31 22.19
N ASN A 46 -24.36 20.36 21.81
CA ASN A 46 -25.81 20.50 21.89
C ASN A 46 -26.35 20.02 23.23
N ASN A 47 -25.65 19.11 23.93
CA ASN A 47 -26.09 18.57 25.21
C ASN A 47 -24.90 18.20 26.09
N PRO A 48 -24.63 18.91 27.19
CA PRO A 48 -23.48 18.65 28.07
C PRO A 48 -23.53 17.30 28.81
N LEU A 49 -24.65 16.59 28.75
CA LEU A 49 -24.83 15.25 29.32
C LEU A 49 -24.56 14.12 28.31
N GLU A 50 -24.08 14.45 27.12
CA GLU A 50 -23.81 13.49 26.05
C GLU A 50 -22.35 13.57 25.61
N LEU A 51 -21.72 12.40 25.47
CA LEU A 51 -20.38 12.22 24.94
C LEU A 51 -20.48 11.64 23.52
N ILE A 52 -19.78 12.25 22.57
CA ILE A 52 -19.77 11.84 21.16
C ILE A 52 -18.35 11.51 20.70
N SER A 53 -18.24 10.62 19.69
CA SER A 53 -16.96 10.30 19.05
C SER A 53 -16.50 11.41 18.10
N VAL A 54 -15.21 11.75 18.11
CA VAL A 54 -14.58 12.65 17.13
C VAL A 54 -13.75 11.92 16.08
N ILE A 55 -13.34 10.68 16.37
CA ILE A 55 -12.63 9.81 15.45
C ILE A 55 -13.46 8.54 15.17
N ALA A 56 -13.11 7.80 14.11
CA ALA A 56 -13.60 6.45 13.88
C ALA A 56 -12.75 5.47 14.71
N GLY A 57 -13.38 4.48 15.36
CA GLY A 57 -12.66 3.53 16.20
C GLY A 57 -13.57 2.72 17.11
N VAL A 58 -12.98 2.00 18.04
CA VAL A 58 -13.66 1.17 19.04
C VAL A 58 -13.88 1.98 20.32
N PRO A 59 -15.14 2.13 20.79
CA PRO A 59 -15.40 2.78 22.07
C PRO A 59 -14.93 1.89 23.24
N VAL A 60 -14.19 2.47 24.16
CA VAL A 60 -13.64 1.82 25.37
C VAL A 60 -14.08 2.59 26.60
N ASP A 61 -14.67 1.86 27.59
CA ASP A 61 -15.09 2.45 28.85
C ASP A 61 -13.89 2.92 29.68
N ILE A 62 -14.01 4.12 30.24
CA ILE A 62 -13.11 4.67 31.25
C ILE A 62 -13.93 5.14 32.46
N ALA A 63 -13.28 5.48 33.56
CA ALA A 63 -13.97 5.98 34.74
C ALA A 63 -14.79 7.24 34.43
N ASN A 64 -16.10 7.16 34.58
CA ASN A 64 -17.08 8.21 34.29
C ASN A 64 -17.11 8.75 32.84
N GLY A 65 -16.67 7.95 31.84
CA GLY A 65 -16.64 8.37 30.46
C GLY A 65 -16.26 7.27 29.49
N MET A 66 -15.90 7.67 28.27
CA MET A 66 -15.40 6.78 27.23
C MET A 66 -14.23 7.42 26.47
N ARG A 67 -13.39 6.58 25.87
CA ARG A 67 -12.43 6.95 24.83
C ARG A 67 -12.72 6.13 23.56
N VAL A 68 -12.20 6.55 22.44
CA VAL A 68 -12.29 5.79 21.18
C VAL A 68 -10.88 5.46 20.73
N ASP A 69 -10.57 4.17 20.68
CA ASP A 69 -9.28 3.66 20.17
C ASP A 69 -9.40 3.40 18.67
N ASP A 70 -8.41 3.84 17.91
CA ASP A 70 -8.28 3.60 16.46
C ASP A 70 -7.69 2.22 16.13
N ILE A 71 -7.54 1.36 17.14
CA ILE A 71 -7.02 0.00 17.02
C ILE A 71 -8.10 -1.00 17.43
N PHE A 72 -8.42 -1.92 16.52
CA PHE A 72 -9.30 -3.07 16.79
C PHE A 72 -8.47 -4.30 17.13
N THR A 73 -8.60 -4.83 18.34
CA THR A 73 -7.90 -6.04 18.76
C THR A 73 -8.87 -7.22 18.85
N ILE A 74 -8.49 -8.34 18.23
CA ILE A 74 -9.25 -9.58 18.22
C ILE A 74 -8.30 -10.77 18.43
N ALA A 75 -8.80 -11.86 19.05
CA ALA A 75 -8.00 -13.05 19.27
C ALA A 75 -7.73 -13.82 17.97
N ASP A 76 -8.76 -14.33 17.35
CA ASP A 76 -8.70 -15.07 16.09
C ASP A 76 -9.73 -14.52 15.09
N VAL A 77 -9.37 -14.51 13.81
CA VAL A 77 -10.33 -14.24 12.73
C VAL A 77 -10.72 -15.56 12.10
N ASN A 78 -11.95 -15.98 12.36
CA ASN A 78 -12.48 -17.29 11.98
C ASN A 78 -13.99 -17.22 11.68
N VAL A 79 -14.62 -18.36 11.39
CA VAL A 79 -16.06 -18.44 11.05
C VAL A 79 -16.96 -17.87 12.15
N LYS A 80 -16.54 -17.89 13.42
CA LYS A 80 -17.32 -17.33 14.55
C LYS A 80 -17.22 -15.82 14.64
N SER A 81 -16.02 -15.28 14.46
CA SER A 81 -15.81 -13.82 14.47
C SER A 81 -16.25 -13.17 13.17
N GLY A 82 -16.24 -13.90 12.07
CA GLY A 82 -16.50 -13.40 10.72
C GLY A 82 -15.31 -12.64 10.13
N HIS A 83 -15.57 -11.97 9.00
CA HIS A 83 -14.62 -11.07 8.38
C HIS A 83 -14.47 -9.77 9.21
N VAL A 84 -13.33 -9.10 9.07
CA VAL A 84 -13.05 -7.85 9.76
C VAL A 84 -12.88 -6.72 8.73
N ASP A 85 -13.72 -5.69 8.83
CA ASP A 85 -13.59 -4.45 8.07
C ASP A 85 -13.51 -3.30 9.09
N PHE A 86 -12.39 -2.57 9.11
CA PHE A 86 -12.13 -1.54 10.13
C PHE A 86 -11.45 -0.30 9.55
N GLU A 87 -11.87 0.89 10.00
CA GLU A 87 -11.36 2.18 9.51
C GLU A 87 -10.01 2.60 10.13
N GLY A 88 -9.53 1.88 11.16
CA GLY A 88 -8.22 2.06 11.81
C GLY A 88 -7.33 0.83 11.61
N SER A 89 -6.44 0.59 12.60
CA SER A 89 -5.51 -0.55 12.60
C SER A 89 -6.11 -1.78 13.28
N VAL A 90 -5.73 -2.98 12.82
CA VAL A 90 -6.23 -4.26 13.32
C VAL A 90 -5.09 -5.08 13.92
N ILE A 91 -5.28 -5.60 15.14
CA ILE A 91 -4.36 -6.53 15.80
C ILE A 91 -5.08 -7.87 16.01
N VAL A 92 -4.57 -8.91 15.37
CA VAL A 92 -4.98 -10.30 15.62
C VAL A 92 -3.94 -10.96 16.52
N THR A 93 -4.31 -11.32 17.75
CA THR A 93 -3.35 -11.86 18.73
C THR A 93 -2.99 -13.34 18.50
N HIS A 94 -3.78 -14.06 17.72
CA HIS A 94 -3.49 -15.43 17.30
C HIS A 94 -3.50 -15.54 15.77
N ASN A 95 -4.47 -16.29 15.18
CA ASN A 95 -4.42 -16.69 13.78
C ASN A 95 -5.56 -16.10 12.95
N VAL A 96 -5.34 -16.10 11.62
CA VAL A 96 -6.39 -15.90 10.61
C VAL A 96 -6.64 -17.22 9.91
N GLU A 97 -7.86 -17.77 10.06
CA GLU A 97 -8.27 -19.06 9.50
C GLU A 97 -8.58 -18.96 7.99
N PRO A 98 -8.62 -20.12 7.30
CA PRO A 98 -8.91 -20.17 5.87
C PRO A 98 -10.22 -19.50 5.45
N GLY A 99 -10.14 -18.74 4.35
CA GLY A 99 -11.29 -18.03 3.79
C GLY A 99 -11.67 -16.73 4.50
N MET A 100 -10.95 -16.37 5.56
CA MET A 100 -11.22 -15.12 6.27
C MET A 100 -10.60 -13.91 5.56
N ARG A 101 -11.25 -12.75 5.75
CA ARG A 101 -10.82 -11.48 5.18
C ARG A 101 -10.68 -10.42 6.27
N ILE A 102 -9.61 -9.64 6.17
CA ILE A 102 -9.38 -8.45 6.99
C ILE A 102 -9.09 -7.28 6.07
N ASN A 103 -9.88 -6.21 6.19
CA ASN A 103 -9.63 -4.93 5.52
C ASN A 103 -9.43 -3.86 6.59
N ALA A 104 -8.30 -3.16 6.56
CA ALA A 104 -7.97 -2.08 7.47
C ALA A 104 -7.58 -0.82 6.70
N LYS A 105 -8.01 0.36 7.19
CA LYS A 105 -7.52 1.65 6.68
C LYS A 105 -6.18 2.06 7.31
N GLY A 106 -5.81 1.45 8.42
CA GLY A 106 -4.50 1.53 9.06
C GLY A 106 -3.68 0.27 8.80
N ASP A 107 -2.93 -0.16 9.81
CA ASP A 107 -2.05 -1.31 9.77
C ASP A 107 -2.77 -2.60 10.14
N ILE A 108 -2.22 -3.75 9.73
CA ILE A 108 -2.65 -5.06 10.19
C ILE A 108 -1.47 -5.76 10.85
N THR A 109 -1.63 -6.17 12.12
CA THR A 109 -0.66 -7.01 12.81
C THR A 109 -1.28 -8.33 13.19
N VAL A 110 -0.70 -9.45 12.72
CA VAL A 110 -1.08 -10.82 13.09
C VAL A 110 0.06 -11.46 13.87
N MET A 111 -0.16 -11.82 15.13
CA MET A 111 0.88 -12.43 15.99
C MET A 111 1.11 -13.91 15.68
N GLY A 112 0.15 -14.57 15.06
CA GLY A 112 0.21 -15.97 14.62
C GLY A 112 0.43 -16.12 13.11
N THR A 113 -0.27 -17.11 12.55
CA THR A 113 -0.24 -17.45 11.11
C THR A 113 -1.49 -16.95 10.38
N VAL A 114 -1.35 -16.76 9.09
CA VAL A 114 -2.46 -16.54 8.15
C VAL A 114 -2.54 -17.74 7.22
N GLU A 115 -3.64 -18.48 7.27
CA GLU A 115 -3.89 -19.62 6.40
C GLU A 115 -4.95 -19.28 5.36
N SER A 116 -4.58 -19.30 4.07
CA SER A 116 -5.52 -19.08 2.95
C SER A 116 -6.48 -17.91 3.18
N GLY A 117 -5.97 -16.82 3.76
CA GLY A 117 -6.72 -15.62 4.12
C GLY A 117 -6.45 -14.48 3.14
N HIS A 118 -7.31 -13.46 3.20
CA HIS A 118 -7.17 -12.24 2.39
C HIS A 118 -7.02 -11.03 3.32
N LEU A 119 -5.85 -10.42 3.33
CA LEU A 119 -5.56 -9.22 4.12
C LEU A 119 -5.31 -8.04 3.20
N THR A 120 -5.98 -6.94 3.46
CA THR A 120 -5.80 -5.67 2.74
C THR A 120 -5.63 -4.54 3.74
N ALA A 121 -4.53 -3.78 3.63
CA ALA A 121 -4.25 -2.63 4.49
C ALA A 121 -3.88 -1.39 3.66
N ALA A 122 -4.27 -0.20 4.12
CA ALA A 122 -3.73 1.04 3.58
C ALA A 122 -2.36 1.40 4.19
N GLY A 123 -2.07 0.91 5.40
CA GLY A 123 -0.78 0.96 6.06
C GLY A 123 0.06 -0.29 5.84
N ASP A 124 0.79 -0.71 6.86
CA ASP A 124 1.70 -1.86 6.87
C ASP A 124 0.99 -3.16 7.27
N ILE A 125 1.54 -4.29 6.81
CA ILE A 125 1.10 -5.62 7.27
C ILE A 125 2.26 -6.36 7.92
N THR A 126 2.13 -6.69 9.21
CA THR A 126 3.10 -7.49 9.95
C THR A 126 2.51 -8.83 10.37
N ILE A 127 3.12 -9.95 9.96
CA ILE A 127 2.70 -11.31 10.33
C ILE A 127 3.88 -12.02 11.01
N LYS A 128 3.82 -12.16 12.34
CA LYS A 128 4.96 -12.62 13.14
C LYS A 128 5.41 -14.04 12.84
N GLN A 129 4.48 -14.95 12.50
CA GLN A 129 4.86 -16.30 12.14
C GLN A 129 4.98 -16.45 10.62
N GLY A 130 3.88 -16.48 9.89
CA GLY A 130 3.98 -16.58 8.43
C GLY A 130 2.65 -16.76 7.74
N VAL A 131 2.74 -16.90 6.43
CA VAL A 131 1.61 -17.03 5.53
C VAL A 131 1.66 -18.38 4.84
N ILE A 132 0.56 -19.13 4.88
CA ILE A 132 0.45 -20.45 4.28
C ILE A 132 -0.79 -20.48 3.39
N GLY A 133 -0.56 -20.53 2.10
CA GLY A 133 -1.60 -20.79 1.11
C GLY A 133 -1.42 -22.14 0.43
N HIS A 134 -2.20 -22.36 -0.59
CA HIS A 134 -2.08 -23.47 -1.53
C HIS A 134 -2.50 -23.01 -2.92
N GLN A 135 -2.10 -23.75 -3.93
CA GLN A 135 -2.52 -23.51 -5.30
C GLN A 135 -3.88 -24.12 -5.53
N LEU A 136 -4.81 -23.36 -6.08
CA LEU A 136 -6.14 -23.79 -6.46
C LEU A 136 -6.13 -24.45 -7.85
N ASP A 137 -7.24 -25.10 -8.24
CA ASP A 137 -7.36 -25.80 -9.52
C ASP A 137 -7.17 -24.90 -10.73
N ASP A 138 -7.54 -23.62 -10.65
CA ASP A 138 -7.34 -22.58 -11.64
C ASP A 138 -5.92 -21.98 -11.66
N LYS A 139 -5.00 -22.55 -10.87
CA LYS A 139 -3.63 -22.07 -10.61
C LYS A 139 -3.52 -20.74 -9.85
N SER A 140 -4.61 -20.17 -9.39
CA SER A 140 -4.57 -19.04 -8.47
C SER A 140 -4.08 -19.48 -7.08
N LEU A 141 -3.70 -18.52 -6.24
CA LEU A 141 -3.26 -18.77 -4.89
C LEU A 141 -4.38 -18.49 -3.90
N SER A 142 -4.50 -19.30 -2.87
CA SER A 142 -5.58 -19.19 -1.88
C SER A 142 -5.35 -18.08 -0.83
N CYS A 143 -4.13 -17.57 -0.71
CA CYS A 143 -3.77 -16.55 0.27
C CYS A 143 -3.30 -15.28 -0.43
N HIS A 144 -3.88 -14.12 -0.05
CA HIS A 144 -3.57 -12.81 -0.63
C HIS A 144 -3.31 -11.79 0.46
N ILE A 145 -2.13 -11.19 0.44
CA ILE A 145 -1.69 -10.15 1.36
C ILE A 145 -1.33 -8.92 0.54
N VAL A 146 -2.09 -7.86 0.67
CA VAL A 146 -1.94 -6.63 -0.14
C VAL A 146 -1.93 -5.42 0.77
N CYS A 147 -0.92 -4.55 0.66
CA CYS A 147 -0.90 -3.27 1.37
C CYS A 147 -0.29 -2.15 0.52
N GLN A 148 -0.52 -0.91 0.94
CA GLN A 148 0.14 0.25 0.33
C GLN A 148 1.50 0.55 0.99
N GLY A 149 1.71 0.07 2.21
CA GLY A 149 2.94 0.15 2.98
C GLY A 149 3.84 -1.08 2.80
N ASP A 150 4.48 -1.50 3.87
CA ASP A 150 5.45 -2.58 3.90
C ASP A 150 4.83 -3.89 4.42
N ILE A 151 5.29 -5.02 3.89
CA ILE A 151 4.94 -6.35 4.37
C ILE A 151 6.13 -6.94 5.11
N HIS A 152 5.92 -7.36 6.35
CA HIS A 152 6.90 -8.09 7.13
C HIS A 152 6.34 -9.43 7.62
N LEU A 153 7.00 -10.53 7.30
CA LEU A 153 6.60 -11.88 7.73
C LEU A 153 7.80 -12.82 7.91
N SER A 154 7.62 -13.88 8.71
CA SER A 154 8.70 -14.84 8.96
C SER A 154 8.93 -15.80 7.79
N HIS A 155 7.85 -16.35 7.22
CA HIS A 155 7.92 -17.20 6.03
C HIS A 155 6.65 -17.12 5.20
N GLY A 156 6.78 -17.32 3.87
CA GLY A 156 5.67 -17.36 2.93
C GLY A 156 5.66 -18.64 2.11
N GLN A 157 4.45 -19.21 1.93
CA GLN A 157 4.25 -20.38 1.09
C GLN A 157 2.96 -20.24 0.29
N TYR A 158 3.01 -20.46 -1.02
CA TYR A 158 1.86 -20.41 -1.95
C TYR A 158 0.94 -19.21 -1.73
N SER A 159 1.53 -18.02 -1.60
CA SER A 159 0.80 -16.79 -1.28
C SER A 159 1.11 -15.68 -2.27
N TYR A 160 0.13 -14.84 -2.54
CA TYR A 160 0.30 -13.58 -3.25
C TYR A 160 0.59 -12.46 -2.26
N LEU A 161 1.71 -11.75 -2.47
CA LEU A 161 2.15 -10.65 -1.61
C LEU A 161 2.36 -9.41 -2.47
N GLU A 162 1.73 -8.29 -2.12
CA GLU A 162 1.90 -7.00 -2.82
C GLU A 162 2.06 -5.87 -1.81
N GLY A 163 3.15 -5.10 -1.90
CA GLY A 163 3.46 -3.99 -1.01
C GLY A 163 4.60 -3.12 -1.53
N ASN A 164 4.96 -2.09 -0.78
CA ASN A 164 6.06 -1.20 -1.12
C ASN A 164 7.42 -1.91 -0.90
N ASN A 165 7.69 -2.37 0.33
CA ASN A 165 8.76 -3.28 0.63
C ASN A 165 8.20 -4.61 1.15
N ILE A 166 8.82 -5.73 0.80
CA ILE A 166 8.45 -7.05 1.31
C ILE A 166 9.67 -7.66 1.98
N ILE A 167 9.57 -7.87 3.30
CA ILE A 167 10.65 -8.44 4.12
C ILE A 167 10.19 -9.79 4.65
N ILE A 168 10.94 -10.85 4.35
CA ILE A 168 10.64 -12.21 4.77
C ILE A 168 11.86 -12.77 5.52
N ASP A 169 11.76 -12.96 6.84
CA ASP A 169 12.88 -13.26 7.71
C ASP A 169 13.62 -14.56 7.39
N ARG A 170 12.93 -15.58 6.85
CA ARG A 170 13.50 -16.91 6.67
C ARG A 170 13.46 -17.38 5.23
N GLN A 171 12.27 -17.68 4.72
CA GLN A 171 12.13 -18.24 3.38
C GLN A 171 10.78 -17.93 2.74
N SER A 172 10.81 -17.90 1.41
CA SER A 172 9.63 -17.86 0.56
C SER A 172 9.65 -19.00 -0.43
N SER A 173 8.52 -19.70 -0.56
CA SER A 173 8.38 -20.84 -1.48
C SER A 173 7.09 -20.74 -2.28
N HIS A 174 7.21 -20.83 -3.61
CA HIS A 174 6.08 -20.83 -4.55
C HIS A 174 5.12 -19.63 -4.38
N CYS A 175 5.64 -18.50 -3.91
CA CYS A 175 4.88 -17.27 -3.79
C CYS A 175 4.91 -16.48 -5.10
N VAL A 176 3.88 -15.66 -5.28
CA VAL A 176 3.83 -14.61 -6.29
C VAL A 176 3.97 -13.28 -5.56
N MET A 177 5.00 -12.49 -5.88
CA MET A 177 5.33 -11.28 -5.15
C MET A 177 5.46 -10.08 -6.06
N LYS A 178 4.97 -8.94 -5.58
CA LYS A 178 5.12 -7.64 -6.24
C LYS A 178 5.53 -6.62 -5.18
N ALA A 179 6.78 -6.18 -5.22
CA ALA A 179 7.32 -5.16 -4.34
C ALA A 179 7.62 -3.90 -5.15
N ALA A 180 7.11 -2.76 -4.75
CA ALA A 180 7.39 -1.53 -5.50
C ALA A 180 8.89 -1.15 -5.45
N LYS A 181 9.57 -1.43 -4.33
CA LYS A 181 10.96 -1.07 -4.12
C LYS A 181 11.83 -2.28 -3.80
N LEU A 182 11.63 -2.91 -2.64
CA LEU A 182 12.53 -3.91 -2.10
C LEU A 182 11.81 -5.22 -1.78
N LEU A 183 12.37 -6.33 -2.25
CA LEU A 183 12.09 -7.66 -1.73
C LEU A 183 13.33 -8.20 -1.03
N GLN A 184 13.28 -8.39 0.29
CA GLN A 184 14.40 -8.90 1.08
C GLN A 184 14.05 -10.20 1.75
N LEU A 185 14.91 -11.19 1.62
CA LEU A 185 14.84 -12.47 2.31
C LEU A 185 16.00 -12.61 3.29
N GLY A 186 15.65 -12.78 4.55
CA GLY A 186 16.55 -12.74 5.70
C GLY A 186 16.33 -11.47 6.52
N LYS A 187 16.87 -11.49 7.74
CA LYS A 187 16.78 -10.33 8.64
C LYS A 187 17.46 -9.11 8.04
N GLU A 188 17.03 -7.93 8.45
CA GLU A 188 17.52 -6.65 7.94
C GLU A 188 19.05 -6.54 7.97
N ASP A 189 19.66 -6.92 9.10
CA ASP A 189 21.14 -6.89 9.28
C ASP A 189 21.87 -8.02 8.59
N ASN A 190 21.18 -9.11 8.19
CA ASN A 190 21.81 -10.30 7.61
C ASN A 190 20.84 -11.01 6.66
N PRO A 191 20.69 -10.54 5.42
CA PRO A 191 19.77 -11.10 4.44
C PRO A 191 20.29 -12.43 3.86
N GLN A 192 20.12 -13.50 4.63
CA GLN A 192 20.54 -14.87 4.33
C GLN A 192 19.37 -15.82 4.08
N GLY A 193 18.15 -15.29 3.88
CA GLY A 193 16.95 -16.07 3.64
C GLY A 193 16.96 -16.78 2.29
N LYS A 194 15.99 -17.70 2.11
CA LYS A 194 15.88 -18.54 0.91
C LYS A 194 14.65 -18.18 0.09
N LEU A 195 14.84 -18.09 -1.21
CA LEU A 195 13.79 -17.83 -2.19
C LEU A 195 13.80 -18.93 -3.24
N PHE A 196 12.74 -19.73 -3.33
CA PHE A 196 12.67 -20.79 -4.32
C PHE A 196 11.25 -21.04 -4.82
N GLY A 197 11.16 -21.26 -6.13
CA GLY A 197 9.88 -21.40 -6.83
C GLY A 197 9.03 -20.13 -6.82
N GLY A 198 8.02 -20.09 -7.66
CA GLY A 198 7.12 -18.94 -7.79
C GLY A 198 7.64 -17.85 -8.71
N THR A 199 7.05 -16.65 -8.58
CA THR A 199 7.33 -15.54 -9.50
C THR A 199 7.41 -14.22 -8.73
N ILE A 200 8.45 -13.45 -8.97
CA ILE A 200 8.47 -12.02 -8.64
C ILE A 200 7.94 -11.28 -9.87
N LEU A 201 6.75 -10.67 -9.73
CA LEU A 201 6.09 -9.94 -10.81
C LEU A 201 6.75 -8.60 -11.12
N ASP A 202 7.21 -7.93 -10.06
CA ASP A 202 7.97 -6.69 -10.14
C ASP A 202 8.71 -6.46 -8.82
N ALA A 203 9.94 -5.94 -8.90
CA ALA A 203 10.71 -5.38 -7.81
C ALA A 203 11.79 -4.46 -8.37
N GLN A 204 12.16 -3.41 -7.65
CA GLN A 204 13.35 -2.64 -8.01
C GLN A 204 14.61 -3.37 -7.52
N MET A 205 14.62 -3.82 -6.27
CA MET A 205 15.74 -4.56 -5.70
C MET A 205 15.29 -5.86 -5.05
N VAL A 206 16.02 -6.94 -5.29
CA VAL A 206 15.82 -8.23 -4.61
C VAL A 206 17.12 -8.62 -3.90
N ILE A 207 17.02 -8.92 -2.60
CA ILE A 207 18.16 -9.35 -1.78
C ILE A 207 17.83 -10.68 -1.11
N ALA A 208 18.64 -11.70 -1.31
CA ALA A 208 18.47 -12.99 -0.66
C ALA A 208 19.80 -13.69 -0.38
N GLY A 209 19.80 -14.65 0.52
CA GLY A 209 20.93 -15.56 0.72
C GLY A 209 21.04 -16.58 -0.42
N GLU A 210 19.95 -17.33 -0.62
CA GLU A 210 19.88 -18.38 -1.64
C GLU A 210 18.69 -18.15 -2.56
N ILE A 211 18.88 -18.26 -3.87
CA ILE A 211 17.82 -18.12 -4.87
C ILE A 211 17.80 -19.35 -5.78
N GLY A 212 16.60 -19.93 -5.94
CA GLY A 212 16.42 -21.21 -6.58
C GLY A 212 16.72 -22.38 -5.64
N ASN A 213 16.70 -23.60 -6.15
CA ASN A 213 17.04 -24.81 -5.42
C ASN A 213 17.62 -25.88 -6.35
N GLU A 214 18.24 -26.92 -5.78
CA GLU A 214 18.81 -28.02 -6.55
C GLU A 214 17.78 -28.87 -7.31
N SER A 215 16.53 -28.88 -6.87
CA SER A 215 15.44 -29.60 -7.55
C SER A 215 14.95 -28.91 -8.84
N GLY A 216 15.47 -27.71 -9.12
CA GLY A 216 15.12 -26.96 -10.34
C GLY A 216 13.67 -26.44 -10.38
N ALA A 217 13.08 -26.15 -9.23
CA ALA A 217 11.77 -25.49 -9.19
C ALA A 217 11.80 -24.21 -10.01
N LYS A 218 10.88 -24.09 -10.98
CA LYS A 218 10.81 -22.91 -11.85
C LYS A 218 10.68 -21.64 -11.02
N MET A 219 11.57 -20.70 -11.28
CA MET A 219 11.55 -19.38 -10.66
C MET A 219 11.76 -18.29 -11.69
N VAL A 220 10.91 -17.28 -11.67
CA VAL A 220 10.98 -16.10 -12.54
C VAL A 220 11.10 -14.86 -11.67
N ILE A 221 12.06 -14.00 -11.98
CA ILE A 221 12.31 -12.74 -11.27
C ILE A 221 12.25 -11.62 -12.30
N ASN A 222 11.28 -10.72 -12.18
CA ASN A 222 11.22 -9.52 -12.99
C ASN A 222 11.65 -8.32 -12.14
N LEU A 223 12.67 -7.63 -12.58
CA LEU A 223 13.16 -6.38 -12.00
C LEU A 223 12.79 -5.22 -12.91
N ALA A 224 12.29 -4.13 -12.29
CA ALA A 224 11.83 -2.93 -13.01
C ALA A 224 10.79 -3.23 -14.12
N ALA A 225 9.92 -4.22 -13.90
CA ALA A 225 8.87 -4.56 -14.86
C ALA A 225 7.89 -3.39 -15.09
N SER A 226 7.66 -2.56 -14.09
CA SER A 226 6.90 -1.31 -14.17
C SER A 226 7.49 -0.31 -15.17
N GLY A 227 8.78 -0.41 -15.50
CA GLY A 227 9.43 0.42 -16.54
C GLY A 227 8.76 0.33 -17.90
N ALA A 228 8.19 -0.81 -18.27
CA ALA A 228 7.43 -0.96 -19.51
C ALA A 228 6.19 -0.04 -19.55
N GLN A 229 5.51 0.13 -18.42
CA GLN A 229 4.38 1.05 -18.31
C GLN A 229 4.84 2.51 -18.40
N VAL A 230 5.98 2.85 -17.75
CA VAL A 230 6.58 4.19 -17.84
C VAL A 230 6.96 4.51 -19.28
N THR A 231 7.58 3.57 -20.00
CA THR A 231 7.92 3.72 -21.43
C THR A 231 6.66 3.98 -22.29
N ALA A 232 5.59 3.22 -22.08
CA ALA A 232 4.34 3.44 -22.79
C ALA A 232 3.72 4.83 -22.52
N GLN A 233 3.84 5.33 -21.29
CA GLN A 233 3.42 6.69 -20.93
C GLN A 233 4.30 7.76 -21.56
N THR A 234 5.62 7.52 -21.67
CA THR A 234 6.57 8.39 -22.37
C THR A 234 6.24 8.49 -23.86
N ASP A 235 6.00 7.34 -24.51
CA ASP A 235 5.61 7.31 -25.92
C ASP A 235 4.29 8.05 -26.19
N GLN A 236 3.31 7.92 -25.28
CA GLN A 236 2.05 8.65 -25.40
C GLN A 236 2.27 10.16 -25.22
N CYS A 237 3.07 10.56 -24.24
CA CYS A 237 3.39 11.95 -23.98
C CYS A 237 4.11 12.61 -25.18
N LEU A 238 5.02 11.88 -25.84
CA LEU A 238 5.69 12.35 -27.06
C LEU A 238 4.70 12.54 -28.23
N LYS A 239 3.73 11.64 -28.39
CA LYS A 239 2.68 11.79 -29.41
C LYS A 239 1.79 13.01 -29.14
N ASP A 240 1.40 13.20 -27.89
CA ASP A 240 0.58 14.33 -27.49
C ASP A 240 1.34 15.66 -27.69
N LEU A 241 2.66 15.69 -27.39
CA LEU A 241 3.52 16.85 -27.65
C LEU A 241 3.61 17.16 -29.15
N ALA A 242 3.91 16.17 -29.97
CA ALA A 242 3.98 16.34 -31.42
C ALA A 242 2.64 16.83 -32.01
N GLN A 243 1.51 16.39 -31.47
CA GLN A 243 0.20 16.88 -31.87
C GLN A 243 -0.01 18.35 -31.48
N THR A 244 0.41 18.73 -30.27
CA THR A 244 0.32 20.10 -29.76
C THR A 244 1.20 21.04 -30.59
N ASP A 245 2.42 20.65 -30.93
CA ASP A 245 3.32 21.39 -31.79
C ASP A 245 2.72 21.63 -33.19
N SER A 246 2.12 20.59 -33.80
CA SER A 246 1.42 20.73 -35.07
C SER A 246 0.24 21.71 -35.01
N GLN A 247 -0.46 21.81 -33.86
CA GLN A 247 -1.53 22.81 -33.67
C GLN A 247 -0.93 24.22 -33.54
N LEU A 248 0.21 24.37 -32.87
CA LEU A 248 0.93 25.65 -32.78
C LEU A 248 1.39 26.12 -34.15
N ASP A 249 1.93 25.24 -34.99
CA ASP A 249 2.33 25.53 -36.38
C ASP A 249 1.14 26.00 -37.20
N ASN A 250 -0.01 25.29 -37.12
CA ASN A 250 -1.23 25.68 -37.82
C ASN A 250 -1.74 27.06 -37.36
N LEU A 251 -1.61 27.40 -36.07
CA LEU A 251 -1.97 28.71 -35.54
C LEU A 251 -1.02 29.81 -36.02
N GLN A 252 0.25 29.51 -36.20
CA GLN A 252 1.23 30.44 -36.77
C GLN A 252 0.87 30.79 -38.20
N GLU A 253 0.53 29.79 -39.03
CA GLU A 253 0.02 30.04 -40.38
C GLU A 253 -1.30 30.83 -40.39
N ALA A 254 -2.17 30.60 -39.39
CA ALA A 254 -3.42 31.35 -39.28
C ALA A 254 -3.17 32.83 -38.90
N ILE A 255 -2.15 33.12 -38.11
CA ILE A 255 -1.72 34.49 -37.81
C ILE A 255 -1.27 35.19 -39.09
N GLU A 256 -0.42 34.56 -39.92
CA GLU A 256 0.07 35.11 -41.18
C GLU A 256 -1.06 35.42 -42.16
N LYS A 257 -2.07 34.56 -42.20
CA LYS A 257 -3.30 34.76 -43.02
C LYS A 257 -4.18 35.87 -42.47
N ALA A 258 -4.28 35.99 -41.14
CA ALA A 258 -5.07 37.03 -40.46
C ALA A 258 -4.43 38.42 -40.66
N ASP A 259 -3.09 38.53 -40.79
CA ASP A 259 -2.40 39.75 -41.05
C ASP A 259 -2.74 40.40 -42.43
N GLN A 260 -3.20 39.59 -43.37
CA GLN A 260 -3.60 40.04 -44.70
C GLN A 260 -5.04 40.59 -44.77
N VAL A 261 -5.83 40.52 -43.65
CA VAL A 261 -7.23 40.98 -43.59
C VAL A 261 -7.26 42.50 -43.58
N LYS A 262 -7.98 43.12 -44.52
CA LYS A 262 -8.09 44.59 -44.69
C LYS A 262 -9.00 45.26 -43.66
N ASP A 263 -9.95 44.55 -43.05
CA ASP A 263 -10.83 45.08 -42.05
C ASP A 263 -10.18 45.07 -40.65
N ALA A 264 -9.90 46.22 -40.11
CA ALA A 264 -9.13 46.39 -38.89
C ALA A 264 -9.81 45.81 -37.62
N GLU A 265 -11.15 45.91 -37.52
CA GLU A 265 -11.89 45.35 -36.38
C GLU A 265 -11.95 43.86 -36.42
N LYS A 266 -12.21 43.26 -37.58
CA LYS A 266 -12.22 41.80 -37.77
C LYS A 266 -10.87 41.22 -37.57
N LYS A 267 -9.81 41.87 -38.07
CA LYS A 267 -8.39 41.46 -37.84
C LYS A 267 -8.08 41.43 -36.35
N LYS A 268 -8.40 42.45 -35.58
CA LYS A 268 -8.12 42.52 -34.14
C LYS A 268 -8.86 41.43 -33.37
N LEU A 269 -10.13 41.13 -33.69
CA LEU A 269 -10.91 40.08 -33.05
C LEU A 269 -10.32 38.70 -33.36
N LEU A 270 -9.90 38.48 -34.63
CA LEU A 270 -9.34 37.20 -35.07
C LEU A 270 -7.98 36.93 -34.38
N LEU A 271 -7.08 37.92 -34.38
CA LEU A 271 -5.78 37.81 -33.71
C LEU A 271 -5.93 37.58 -32.19
N ALA A 272 -6.89 38.23 -31.54
CA ALA A 272 -7.15 37.99 -30.11
C ALA A 272 -7.60 36.54 -29.83
N LYS A 273 -8.46 35.96 -30.68
CA LYS A 273 -8.89 34.57 -30.55
C LYS A 273 -7.73 33.60 -30.80
N ILE A 274 -6.96 33.81 -31.86
CA ILE A 274 -5.78 32.98 -32.18
C ILE A 274 -4.77 33.05 -31.06
N GLY A 275 -4.48 34.25 -30.53
CA GLY A 275 -3.55 34.43 -29.42
C GLY A 275 -3.98 33.72 -28.14
N ALA A 276 -5.27 33.75 -27.80
CA ALA A 276 -5.79 32.98 -26.65
C ALA A 276 -5.65 31.47 -26.83
N THR A 277 -5.90 30.96 -28.04
CA THR A 277 -5.72 29.54 -28.37
C THR A 277 -4.24 29.14 -28.39
N GLN A 278 -3.39 30.00 -28.92
CA GLN A 278 -1.93 29.79 -28.92
C GLN A 278 -1.39 29.71 -27.48
N MET A 279 -1.82 30.63 -26.61
CA MET A 279 -1.41 30.62 -25.19
C MET A 279 -1.80 29.29 -24.52
N HIS A 280 -3.03 28.80 -24.76
CA HIS A 280 -3.48 27.51 -24.25
C HIS A 280 -2.59 26.34 -24.71
N TYR A 281 -2.26 26.28 -26.01
CA TYR A 281 -1.38 25.21 -26.50
C TYR A 281 0.08 25.34 -26.03
N CYS A 282 0.58 26.55 -25.84
CA CYS A 282 1.90 26.77 -25.24
C CYS A 282 1.94 26.28 -23.78
N GLU A 283 0.91 26.58 -22.98
CA GLU A 283 0.80 26.05 -21.61
C GLU A 283 0.70 24.53 -21.58
N GLN A 284 -0.05 23.94 -22.53
CA GLN A 284 -0.17 22.51 -22.67
C GLN A 284 1.17 21.85 -23.05
N ALA A 285 1.90 22.42 -24.00
CA ALA A 285 3.23 21.94 -24.39
C ALA A 285 4.21 21.96 -23.22
N GLU A 286 4.26 23.07 -22.46
CA GLU A 286 5.10 23.17 -21.28
C GLU A 286 4.77 22.13 -20.20
N GLN A 287 3.48 21.81 -19.99
CA GLN A 287 3.07 20.78 -19.06
C GLN A 287 3.48 19.38 -19.55
N LEU A 288 3.35 19.10 -20.84
CA LEU A 288 3.76 17.84 -21.43
C LEU A 288 5.29 17.64 -21.37
N GLU A 289 6.08 18.68 -21.65
CA GLU A 289 7.55 18.64 -21.51
C GLU A 289 7.99 18.36 -20.08
N LYS A 290 7.39 19.02 -19.08
CA LYS A 290 7.66 18.73 -17.67
C LYS A 290 7.29 17.30 -17.30
N LYS A 291 6.16 16.80 -17.80
CA LYS A 291 5.74 15.41 -17.60
C LYS A 291 6.72 14.44 -18.24
N LEU A 292 7.16 14.70 -19.46
CA LEU A 292 8.15 13.89 -20.18
C LEU A 292 9.44 13.77 -19.39
N THR A 293 10.00 14.90 -18.97
CA THR A 293 11.23 14.94 -18.15
C THR A 293 11.09 14.12 -16.86
N ASN A 294 9.94 14.21 -16.18
CA ASN A 294 9.70 13.43 -14.97
C ASN A 294 9.60 11.93 -15.25
N LEU A 295 8.97 11.52 -16.36
CA LEU A 295 8.86 10.12 -16.77
C LEU A 295 10.23 9.53 -17.14
N GLU A 296 11.06 10.29 -17.85
CA GLU A 296 12.42 9.87 -18.21
C GLU A 296 13.31 9.71 -16.97
N LEU A 297 13.25 10.67 -16.03
CA LEU A 297 13.96 10.56 -14.76
C LEU A 297 13.51 9.35 -13.97
N HIS A 298 12.21 9.12 -13.86
CA HIS A 298 11.65 7.97 -13.16
C HIS A 298 12.08 6.64 -13.78
N LEU A 299 12.07 6.54 -15.11
CA LEU A 299 12.56 5.34 -15.81
C LEU A 299 14.06 5.11 -15.54
N HIS A 300 14.85 6.15 -15.55
CA HIS A 300 16.28 6.08 -15.23
C HIS A 300 16.52 5.57 -13.81
N GLU A 301 15.83 6.15 -12.81
CA GLU A 301 15.91 5.70 -11.41
C GLU A 301 15.47 4.23 -11.22
N LEU A 302 14.41 3.80 -11.93
CA LEU A 302 13.97 2.41 -11.89
C LEU A 302 15.04 1.46 -12.43
N LEU A 303 15.67 1.80 -13.56
CA LEU A 303 16.68 0.94 -14.20
C LEU A 303 18.00 0.93 -13.43
N GLU A 304 18.46 2.06 -12.92
CA GLU A 304 19.66 2.13 -12.09
C GLU A 304 19.51 1.37 -10.77
N GLY A 305 18.31 1.41 -10.17
CA GLY A 305 17.99 0.67 -8.96
C GLY A 305 17.73 -0.83 -9.18
N ALA A 306 17.50 -1.25 -10.43
CA ALA A 306 17.16 -2.63 -10.76
C ALA A 306 18.33 -3.59 -10.52
N GLN A 307 18.30 -4.31 -9.39
CA GLN A 307 19.39 -5.22 -9.03
C GLN A 307 18.92 -6.43 -8.22
N LEU A 308 19.58 -7.56 -8.47
CA LEU A 308 19.45 -8.77 -7.69
C LEU A 308 20.75 -9.03 -6.92
N VAL A 309 20.67 -9.10 -5.59
CA VAL A 309 21.82 -9.35 -4.72
C VAL A 309 21.67 -10.72 -4.07
N VAL A 310 22.59 -11.60 -4.35
CA VAL A 310 22.64 -12.97 -3.81
C VAL A 310 23.85 -13.10 -2.89
N ASN A 311 23.63 -13.41 -1.61
CA ASN A 311 24.67 -13.41 -0.58
C ASN A 311 25.33 -14.77 -0.35
N LYS A 312 24.73 -15.87 -0.89
CA LYS A 312 25.31 -17.23 -0.81
C LYS A 312 25.34 -17.91 -2.17
N THR A 313 24.16 -18.23 -2.71
CA THR A 313 24.05 -19.09 -3.89
C THR A 313 22.88 -18.69 -4.79
N LEU A 314 23.16 -18.51 -6.07
CA LEU A 314 22.16 -18.45 -7.13
C LEU A 314 22.19 -19.77 -7.90
N HIS A 315 21.12 -20.56 -7.80
CA HIS A 315 21.02 -21.87 -8.47
C HIS A 315 20.75 -21.74 -9.96
N SER A 316 20.96 -22.83 -10.67
CA SER A 316 20.58 -22.94 -12.10
C SER A 316 19.06 -22.99 -12.27
N GLY A 317 18.57 -22.61 -13.44
CA GLY A 317 17.14 -22.67 -13.78
C GLY A 317 16.32 -21.46 -13.29
N VAL A 318 16.97 -20.42 -12.78
CA VAL A 318 16.34 -19.14 -12.44
C VAL A 318 16.32 -18.23 -13.67
N GLU A 319 15.16 -17.75 -14.04
CA GLU A 319 14.94 -16.82 -15.13
C GLU A 319 14.85 -15.40 -14.56
N ILE A 320 15.78 -14.53 -14.94
CA ILE A 320 15.89 -13.15 -14.44
C ILE A 320 15.64 -12.20 -15.60
N HIS A 321 14.63 -11.39 -15.46
CA HIS A 321 14.31 -10.30 -16.37
C HIS A 321 14.70 -8.98 -15.71
N ILE A 322 15.40 -8.14 -16.44
CA ILE A 322 15.63 -6.74 -16.08
C ILE A 322 15.12 -5.91 -17.25
N PHE A 323 13.95 -5.28 -17.05
CA PHE A 323 13.24 -4.55 -18.08
C PHE A 323 12.96 -5.45 -19.31
N ASP A 324 13.62 -5.22 -20.47
CA ASP A 324 13.46 -5.97 -21.72
C ASP A 324 14.50 -7.10 -21.92
N LYS A 325 15.43 -7.25 -20.99
CA LYS A 325 16.52 -8.23 -21.09
C LYS A 325 16.25 -9.44 -20.20
N VAL A 326 16.71 -10.61 -20.65
CA VAL A 326 16.49 -11.89 -19.98
C VAL A 326 17.83 -12.62 -19.78
N LEU A 327 18.04 -13.11 -18.58
CA LEU A 327 19.12 -14.01 -18.22
C LEU A 327 18.56 -15.31 -17.64
N LEU A 328 18.84 -16.45 -18.27
CA LEU A 328 18.58 -17.77 -17.70
C LEU A 328 19.87 -18.31 -17.08
N THR A 329 19.84 -18.60 -15.79
CA THR A 329 21.00 -19.20 -15.11
C THR A 329 21.17 -20.65 -15.53
N ASN A 330 22.32 -20.98 -16.13
CA ASN A 330 22.64 -22.33 -16.64
C ASN A 330 23.53 -23.13 -15.73
N ARG A 331 24.00 -22.54 -14.65
CA ARG A 331 24.88 -23.16 -13.62
C ARG A 331 24.62 -22.50 -12.27
N GLN A 332 25.21 -23.04 -11.24
CA GLN A 332 25.25 -22.42 -9.92
C GLN A 332 26.28 -21.28 -9.87
N TYR A 333 25.89 -20.15 -9.28
CA TYR A 333 26.77 -19.01 -9.09
C TYR A 333 27.01 -18.79 -7.58
N PRO A 334 28.25 -18.43 -7.19
CA PRO A 334 28.58 -18.01 -5.83
C PRO A 334 27.92 -16.64 -5.52
N PRO A 335 28.19 -16.04 -4.34
CA PRO A 335 27.70 -14.70 -4.02
C PRO A 335 27.93 -13.72 -5.16
N CYS A 336 26.86 -13.11 -5.64
CA CYS A 336 26.89 -12.26 -6.83
C CYS A 336 25.84 -11.15 -6.77
N LYS A 337 26.03 -10.17 -7.64
CA LYS A 337 25.10 -9.10 -7.95
C LYS A 337 24.77 -9.14 -9.44
N VAL A 338 23.47 -9.14 -9.77
CA VAL A 338 22.99 -9.09 -11.14
C VAL A 338 22.36 -7.74 -11.36
N LYS A 339 22.79 -7.00 -12.37
CA LYS A 339 22.31 -5.67 -12.73
C LYS A 339 22.29 -5.49 -14.24
N LEU A 340 21.64 -4.42 -14.70
CA LEU A 340 21.70 -3.97 -16.08
C LEU A 340 22.87 -2.99 -16.24
N GLU A 341 23.80 -3.25 -17.16
CA GLU A 341 24.91 -2.37 -17.48
C GLU A 341 25.09 -2.33 -18.99
N GLU A 342 25.22 -1.14 -19.57
CA GLU A 342 25.36 -0.94 -21.01
C GLU A 342 24.37 -1.74 -21.88
N SER A 343 23.10 -1.83 -21.43
CA SER A 343 22.01 -2.60 -22.09
C SER A 343 22.20 -4.12 -22.08
N LYS A 344 23.04 -4.67 -21.17
CA LYS A 344 23.20 -6.10 -20.95
C LYS A 344 23.06 -6.45 -19.48
N ILE A 345 22.57 -7.65 -19.19
CA ILE A 345 22.57 -8.15 -17.82
C ILE A 345 23.98 -8.66 -17.50
N GLU A 346 24.60 -8.03 -16.49
CA GLU A 346 25.90 -8.43 -15.98
C GLU A 346 25.78 -9.12 -14.63
N VAL A 347 26.68 -10.09 -14.38
CA VAL A 347 26.78 -10.83 -13.13
C VAL A 347 28.12 -10.54 -12.50
N GLU A 348 28.13 -9.69 -11.49
CA GLU A 348 29.33 -9.34 -10.73
C GLU A 348 29.48 -10.30 -9.53
N PHE A 349 30.64 -10.91 -9.38
CA PHE A 349 30.93 -11.77 -8.24
C PHE A 349 31.49 -10.95 -7.08
N LYS A 350 30.99 -11.18 -5.87
CA LYS A 350 31.57 -10.58 -4.66
C LYS A 350 32.94 -11.24 -4.44
N THR A 351 34.01 -10.49 -4.61
CA THR A 351 35.36 -10.88 -4.13
C THR A 351 35.32 -10.95 -2.61
N SER A 352 35.76 -12.09 -2.07
CA SER A 352 35.85 -12.38 -0.63
C SER A 352 36.77 -11.40 0.08
#